data_895e624b374e7a67041ac6de36689a06
#
_entry.id   895e624b374e7a67041ac6de36689a06
#
_cell.length_a   1.000
_cell.length_b   1.000
_cell.length_c   1.000
_cell.angle_alpha   90.00
_cell.angle_beta   90.00
_cell.angle_gamma   90.00
#
_symmetry.space_group_name_H-M   'P 1'
#
loop_
_entity.id
_entity.type
_entity.pdbx_description
1 polymer ?
#
loop_
_entity_poly.entity_id
_entity_poly.type
_entity_poly.pdbx_seq_one_letter_code
_entity_poly.pdbx_strand_id
1 'polypeptide(L)'
;MRTAGSAMRTATVVAAGLVLLAGCGGGASGGKGGDGKGDVAGKGERPGGPARGASATTHLKNIPEVGAALRARIPAGSRQVVAVYGKGVNSAEATVVLYDKGAKGWDRKGSWAAHNGRRGWTVDHHEGDKRSPVGVFPLTDAGGVLQDPGANLPYTHSSAFTPPSYWSKNTRHDFDYVVAINYNRVKGTSPLDPTRPQGQSKGGGVWLHLDHGSGTSACVSVPKAGMQALLRALDPARHPVVVMGDAAHLAG
;
A
#
# COMPACT_ATOMS: atom_id res chain seq x y z
N MET A 1 51.38 40.46 30.31
CA MET A 1 50.17 40.57 29.47
C MET A 1 49.49 39.23 29.41
N ARG A 2 48.32 39.13 30.05
CA ARG A 2 47.51 37.87 30.15
C ARG A 2 46.33 38.04 29.23
N THR A 3 46.22 37.20 28.22
CA THR A 3 45.04 37.12 27.35
C THR A 3 44.12 36.02 27.85
N ALA A 4 42.92 36.39 28.25
CA ALA A 4 41.85 35.47 28.67
C ALA A 4 41.17 34.92 27.44
N GLY A 5 41.14 33.58 27.30
CA GLY A 5 40.36 32.86 26.33
C GLY A 5 38.94 32.63 26.82
N SER A 6 37.96 33.16 26.08
CA SER A 6 36.54 32.96 26.32
C SER A 6 36.10 31.62 25.72
N ALA A 7 35.67 30.67 26.57
CA ALA A 7 35.09 29.42 26.13
C ALA A 7 33.61 29.63 25.78
N MET A 8 33.29 29.52 24.51
CA MET A 8 31.92 29.54 24.01
C MET A 8 31.28 28.14 24.22
N ARG A 9 30.31 28.07 25.11
CA ARG A 9 29.52 26.84 25.35
C ARG A 9 28.41 26.81 24.29
N THR A 10 28.54 25.89 23.38
CA THR A 10 27.48 25.57 22.41
C THR A 10 26.38 24.78 23.13
N ALA A 11 25.20 25.36 23.28
CA ALA A 11 24.01 24.66 23.76
C ALA A 11 23.39 23.90 22.59
N THR A 12 23.42 22.58 22.65
CA THR A 12 22.73 21.71 21.71
C THR A 12 21.25 21.67 22.09
N VAL A 13 20.42 22.33 21.30
CA VAL A 13 18.96 22.22 21.42
C VAL A 13 18.55 20.94 20.69
N VAL A 14 18.16 19.92 21.45
CA VAL A 14 17.49 18.73 20.91
C VAL A 14 16.03 19.11 20.66
N ALA A 15 15.68 19.40 19.44
CA ALA A 15 14.29 19.55 19.03
C ALA A 15 13.67 18.15 18.88
N ALA A 16 12.89 17.72 19.87
CA ALA A 16 12.01 16.57 19.75
C ALA A 16 10.91 16.88 18.73
N GLY A 17 11.06 16.38 17.52
CA GLY A 17 10.05 16.49 16.48
C GLY A 17 8.83 15.65 16.82
N LEU A 18 7.75 16.28 17.24
CA LEU A 18 6.44 15.63 17.40
C LEU A 18 5.86 15.36 16.01
N VAL A 19 5.86 14.11 15.59
CA VAL A 19 5.16 13.67 14.38
C VAL A 19 3.66 13.63 14.70
N LEU A 20 2.93 14.65 14.25
CA LEU A 20 1.47 14.70 14.32
C LEU A 20 0.88 13.77 13.25
N LEU A 21 0.58 12.54 13.64
CA LEU A 21 -0.22 11.63 12.82
C LEU A 21 -1.71 11.95 13.04
N ALA A 22 -2.33 12.57 12.06
CA ALA A 22 -3.75 12.89 12.09
C ALA A 22 -4.61 11.63 12.15
N GLY A 23 -5.30 11.39 13.27
CA GLY A 23 -6.14 10.23 13.51
C GLY A 23 -7.49 10.27 12.80
N CYS A 24 -7.96 9.09 12.35
CA CYS A 24 -9.29 8.84 11.85
C CYS A 24 -10.17 8.29 12.95
N GLY A 25 -11.14 9.08 13.43
CA GLY A 25 -12.26 8.60 14.24
C GLY A 25 -13.48 8.30 13.37
N GLY A 26 -13.99 7.07 13.36
CA GLY A 26 -15.22 6.68 12.69
C GLY A 26 -16.32 6.41 13.72
N GLY A 27 -17.51 7.00 13.51
CA GLY A 27 -18.70 6.80 14.36
C GLY A 27 -19.43 5.51 14.01
N ALA A 28 -19.91 4.81 15.03
CA ALA A 28 -20.77 3.65 14.93
C ALA A 28 -22.25 4.07 14.92
N SER A 29 -23.07 3.40 14.11
CA SER A 29 -24.51 3.31 14.34
C SER A 29 -24.95 1.85 14.31
N GLY A 30 -25.65 1.43 15.37
CA GLY A 30 -26.12 0.07 15.57
C GLY A 30 -27.48 -0.17 14.90
N GLY A 31 -27.76 -1.44 14.61
CA GLY A 31 -29.07 -1.94 14.21
C GLY A 31 -29.28 -3.35 14.74
N LYS A 32 -30.36 -3.52 15.49
CA LYS A 32 -30.80 -4.75 16.19
C LYS A 32 -31.59 -5.70 15.28
N GLY A 33 -31.40 -7.00 15.50
CA GLY A 33 -32.49 -7.96 15.79
C GLY A 33 -33.03 -8.82 14.66
N GLY A 34 -33.12 -10.12 14.92
CA GLY A 34 -34.02 -11.04 14.24
C GLY A 34 -33.61 -12.50 14.28
N ASP A 35 -34.12 -13.22 15.32
CA ASP A 35 -34.03 -14.69 15.43
C ASP A 35 -34.87 -15.40 14.36
N GLY A 36 -34.38 -16.57 13.89
CA GLY A 36 -35.15 -17.48 13.06
C GLY A 36 -34.51 -18.88 12.97
N LYS A 37 -34.98 -19.79 13.83
CA LYS A 37 -34.69 -21.23 13.79
C LYS A 37 -35.37 -21.90 12.59
N GLY A 38 -34.75 -22.91 12.03
CA GLY A 38 -35.36 -23.87 11.11
C GLY A 38 -34.40 -24.96 10.67
N ASP A 39 -34.43 -26.11 11.39
CA ASP A 39 -33.86 -27.39 10.97
C ASP A 39 -34.55 -27.91 9.72
N VAL A 40 -33.86 -28.54 8.80
CA VAL A 40 -34.16 -29.86 8.23
C VAL A 40 -32.96 -30.44 7.47
N ALA A 41 -32.69 -31.71 7.76
CA ALA A 41 -31.70 -32.56 7.09
C ALA A 41 -32.14 -32.95 5.67
N GLY A 42 -31.19 -33.04 4.75
CA GLY A 42 -31.38 -33.56 3.41
C GLY A 42 -30.08 -34.11 2.83
N LYS A 43 -29.90 -35.42 2.95
CA LYS A 43 -28.83 -36.21 2.37
C LYS A 43 -29.02 -36.32 0.85
N GLY A 44 -28.03 -35.91 0.07
CA GLY A 44 -28.05 -36.08 -1.39
C GLY A 44 -26.64 -36.08 -1.96
N GLU A 45 -26.11 -37.29 -2.21
CA GLU A 45 -24.93 -37.52 -3.02
C GLU A 45 -25.13 -36.96 -4.42
N ARG A 46 -24.16 -36.22 -4.96
CA ARG A 46 -24.05 -35.87 -6.37
C ARG A 46 -22.75 -36.36 -6.96
N PRO A 47 -22.78 -36.97 -8.16
CA PRO A 47 -21.60 -37.50 -8.84
C PRO A 47 -20.66 -36.38 -9.29
N GLY A 48 -19.36 -36.69 -9.36
CA GLY A 48 -18.28 -35.81 -9.72
C GLY A 48 -18.53 -35.07 -11.03
N GLY A 49 -18.52 -33.75 -10.95
CA GLY A 49 -18.45 -32.87 -12.11
C GLY A 49 -17.03 -32.85 -12.69
N PRO A 50 -16.88 -32.60 -13.99
CA PRO A 50 -15.59 -32.64 -14.68
C PRO A 50 -14.62 -31.61 -14.07
N ALA A 51 -13.38 -32.01 -13.94
CA ALA A 51 -12.25 -31.17 -13.52
C ALA A 51 -12.28 -29.86 -14.31
N ARG A 52 -12.30 -28.72 -13.59
CA ARG A 52 -12.16 -27.40 -14.22
C ARG A 52 -10.84 -27.39 -14.96
N GLY A 53 -10.93 -27.40 -16.28
CA GLY A 53 -9.79 -27.24 -17.16
C GLY A 53 -8.95 -26.04 -16.72
N ALA A 54 -7.65 -26.21 -16.73
CA ALA A 54 -6.69 -25.13 -16.51
C ALA A 54 -7.06 -23.97 -17.44
N SER A 55 -7.49 -22.85 -16.88
CA SER A 55 -7.74 -21.63 -17.65
C SER A 55 -6.46 -21.28 -18.39
N ALA A 56 -6.54 -21.23 -19.72
CA ALA A 56 -5.43 -20.84 -20.56
C ALA A 56 -4.85 -19.51 -20.05
N THR A 57 -3.58 -19.49 -19.70
CA THR A 57 -2.90 -18.27 -19.24
C THR A 57 -2.88 -17.29 -20.41
N THR A 58 -3.77 -16.30 -20.37
CA THR A 58 -3.81 -15.26 -21.38
C THR A 58 -2.72 -14.25 -21.05
N HIS A 59 -1.64 -14.25 -21.82
CA HIS A 59 -0.58 -13.26 -21.72
C HIS A 59 -1.09 -11.92 -22.27
N LEU A 60 -1.04 -10.88 -21.42
CA LEU A 60 -1.51 -9.55 -21.77
C LEU A 60 -0.39 -8.73 -22.43
N LYS A 61 -0.68 -8.04 -23.52
CA LYS A 61 0.29 -7.15 -24.15
C LYS A 61 0.63 -5.95 -23.26
N ASN A 62 -0.38 -5.42 -22.56
CA ASN A 62 -0.26 -4.27 -21.67
C ASN A 62 -0.98 -4.56 -20.34
N ILE A 63 -0.67 -3.76 -19.30
CA ILE A 63 -1.47 -3.75 -18.07
C ILE A 63 -2.86 -3.21 -18.42
N PRO A 64 -3.94 -3.94 -18.13
CA PRO A 64 -5.31 -3.51 -18.42
C PRO A 64 -5.63 -2.14 -17.80
N GLU A 65 -6.50 -1.39 -18.45
CA GLU A 65 -7.04 -0.11 -17.97
C GLU A 65 -5.99 0.98 -17.68
N VAL A 66 -4.70 0.73 -17.96
CA VAL A 66 -3.64 1.72 -17.84
C VAL A 66 -3.39 2.35 -19.21
N GLY A 67 -3.67 3.64 -19.35
CA GLY A 67 -3.55 4.41 -20.59
C GLY A 67 -2.10 4.67 -21.01
N ALA A 68 -1.92 5.20 -22.21
CA ALA A 68 -0.62 5.38 -22.82
C ALA A 68 0.32 6.27 -21.96
N ALA A 69 -0.22 7.34 -21.38
CA ALA A 69 0.55 8.29 -20.57
C ALA A 69 1.18 7.62 -19.33
N LEU A 70 0.41 6.85 -18.56
CA LEU A 70 0.96 6.14 -17.39
C LEU A 70 1.80 4.94 -17.79
N ARG A 71 1.46 4.21 -18.87
CA ARG A 71 2.33 3.13 -19.38
C ARG A 71 3.71 3.62 -19.75
N ALA A 72 3.82 4.79 -20.37
CA ALA A 72 5.10 5.39 -20.74
C ALA A 72 5.98 5.75 -19.51
N ARG A 73 5.36 5.92 -18.34
CA ARG A 73 6.06 6.18 -17.07
C ARG A 73 6.54 4.90 -16.37
N ILE A 74 6.09 3.72 -16.78
CA ILE A 74 6.61 2.45 -16.28
C ILE A 74 8.02 2.28 -16.85
N PRO A 75 9.06 2.17 -16.01
CA PRO A 75 10.43 1.98 -16.50
C PRO A 75 10.55 0.76 -17.43
N ALA A 76 11.29 0.87 -18.52
CA ALA A 76 11.42 -0.21 -19.50
C ALA A 76 11.96 -1.53 -18.89
N GLY A 77 12.79 -1.43 -17.84
CA GLY A 77 13.31 -2.57 -17.08
C GLY A 77 12.32 -3.19 -16.11
N SER A 78 11.17 -2.56 -15.83
CA SER A 78 10.19 -3.11 -14.88
C SER A 78 9.56 -4.38 -15.42
N ARG A 79 9.62 -5.43 -14.62
CA ARG A 79 9.05 -6.75 -14.91
C ARG A 79 7.93 -7.12 -13.93
N GLN A 80 7.67 -6.28 -12.94
CA GLN A 80 6.57 -6.46 -12.00
C GLN A 80 5.81 -5.15 -11.83
N VAL A 81 4.48 -5.23 -11.89
CA VAL A 81 3.58 -4.10 -11.69
C VAL A 81 2.50 -4.49 -10.68
N VAL A 82 2.40 -3.72 -9.63
CA VAL A 82 1.23 -3.71 -8.75
C VAL A 82 0.29 -2.63 -9.29
N ALA A 83 -0.80 -3.01 -9.94
CA ALA A 83 -1.80 -2.06 -10.39
C ALA A 83 -2.87 -1.88 -9.32
N VAL A 84 -3.18 -0.62 -8.98
CA VAL A 84 -4.22 -0.27 -8.02
C VAL A 84 -5.33 0.47 -8.77
N TYR A 85 -6.45 -0.19 -8.91
CA TYR A 85 -7.63 0.30 -9.62
C TYR A 85 -8.63 0.87 -8.62
N GLY A 86 -8.66 2.19 -8.45
CA GLY A 86 -9.65 2.88 -7.64
C GLY A 86 -11.01 2.89 -8.32
N LYS A 87 -12.08 2.62 -7.58
CA LYS A 87 -13.46 2.55 -8.10
C LYS A 87 -13.96 3.89 -8.64
N GLY A 88 -13.41 5.00 -8.16
CA GLY A 88 -13.75 6.34 -8.62
C GLY A 88 -12.90 7.40 -7.91
N VAL A 89 -12.86 8.61 -8.48
CA VAL A 89 -11.99 9.71 -8.04
C VAL A 89 -12.15 10.06 -6.55
N ASN A 90 -13.35 9.94 -6.00
CA ASN A 90 -13.65 10.21 -4.59
C ASN A 90 -13.97 8.92 -3.79
N SER A 91 -13.72 7.73 -4.37
CA SER A 91 -13.95 6.45 -3.70
C SER A 91 -12.72 6.01 -2.92
N ALA A 92 -12.94 5.46 -1.74
CA ALA A 92 -11.90 4.78 -0.96
C ALA A 92 -11.72 3.31 -1.36
N GLU A 93 -12.61 2.76 -2.20
CA GLU A 93 -12.56 1.37 -2.62
C GLU A 93 -11.65 1.19 -3.84
N ALA A 94 -10.85 0.15 -3.82
CA ALA A 94 -9.94 -0.20 -4.91
C ALA A 94 -9.80 -1.71 -5.08
N THR A 95 -9.14 -2.10 -6.16
CA THR A 95 -8.64 -3.46 -6.38
C THR A 95 -7.14 -3.40 -6.63
N VAL A 96 -6.37 -4.21 -5.93
CA VAL A 96 -4.93 -4.39 -6.16
C VAL A 96 -4.71 -5.65 -6.98
N VAL A 97 -3.93 -5.55 -8.05
CA VAL A 97 -3.58 -6.67 -8.93
C VAL A 97 -2.08 -6.72 -9.14
N LEU A 98 -1.47 -7.87 -8.89
CA LEU A 98 -0.06 -8.11 -9.21
C LEU A 98 0.06 -8.68 -10.62
N TYR A 99 0.86 -8.03 -11.44
CA TYR A 99 1.28 -8.50 -12.77
C TYR A 99 2.77 -8.78 -12.81
N ASP A 100 3.12 -9.83 -13.51
CA ASP A 100 4.50 -10.26 -13.74
C ASP A 100 4.76 -10.41 -15.24
N LYS A 101 5.86 -9.83 -15.75
CA LYS A 101 6.20 -9.81 -17.17
C LYS A 101 7.08 -10.99 -17.53
N GLY A 102 6.53 -11.93 -18.28
CA GLY A 102 7.23 -13.03 -18.91
C GLY A 102 7.69 -12.72 -20.34
N ALA A 103 8.19 -13.74 -21.04
CA ALA A 103 8.61 -13.61 -22.45
C ALA A 103 7.46 -13.27 -23.40
N LYS A 104 6.23 -13.73 -23.07
CA LYS A 104 5.05 -13.59 -23.94
C LYS A 104 4.17 -12.38 -23.58
N GLY A 105 4.47 -11.66 -22.51
CA GLY A 105 3.68 -10.53 -22.03
C GLY A 105 3.48 -10.53 -20.51
N TRP A 106 2.42 -9.87 -20.06
CA TRP A 106 2.08 -9.72 -18.66
C TRP A 106 1.11 -10.81 -18.20
N ASP A 107 1.42 -11.46 -17.10
CA ASP A 107 0.58 -12.44 -16.43
C ASP A 107 0.03 -11.88 -15.13
N ARG A 108 -1.26 -12.02 -14.89
CA ARG A 108 -1.88 -11.74 -13.60
C ARG A 108 -1.50 -12.82 -12.60
N LYS A 109 -0.88 -12.45 -11.47
CA LYS A 109 -0.44 -13.38 -10.41
C LYS A 109 -1.35 -13.38 -9.19
N GLY A 110 -2.07 -12.27 -8.93
CA GLY A 110 -3.00 -12.17 -7.82
C GLY A 110 -3.87 -10.95 -7.93
N SER A 111 -4.98 -10.94 -7.18
CA SER A 111 -5.93 -9.82 -7.12
C SER A 111 -6.62 -9.82 -5.78
N TRP A 112 -6.76 -8.64 -5.18
CA TRP A 112 -7.33 -8.46 -3.85
C TRP A 112 -8.21 -7.20 -3.82
N ALA A 113 -9.35 -7.27 -3.11
CA ALA A 113 -10.06 -6.09 -2.71
C ALA A 113 -9.16 -5.22 -1.82
N ALA A 114 -9.28 -3.92 -1.92
CA ALA A 114 -8.36 -2.98 -1.29
C ALA A 114 -9.09 -1.68 -0.93
N HIS A 115 -8.46 -0.88 -0.05
CA HIS A 115 -8.85 0.50 0.15
C HIS A 115 -7.68 1.45 -0.13
N ASN A 116 -8.01 2.66 -0.58
CA ASN A 116 -7.08 3.77 -0.78
C ASN A 116 -7.45 4.94 0.15
N GLY A 117 -6.89 6.11 -0.08
CA GLY A 117 -7.22 7.31 0.68
C GLY A 117 -8.72 7.52 0.80
N ARG A 118 -9.22 7.78 2.02
CA ARG A 118 -10.67 7.85 2.31
C ARG A 118 -11.44 8.92 1.53
N ARG A 119 -10.74 9.90 0.93
CA ARG A 119 -11.31 10.91 0.02
C ARG A 119 -11.00 10.61 -1.44
N GLY A 120 -10.45 9.41 -1.74
CA GLY A 120 -10.16 8.95 -3.09
C GLY A 120 -8.75 9.33 -3.56
N TRP A 121 -8.64 9.87 -4.77
CA TRP A 121 -7.41 10.03 -5.54
C TRP A 121 -7.11 11.50 -5.87
N THR A 122 -5.83 11.81 -6.12
CA THR A 122 -5.40 13.12 -6.59
C THR A 122 -4.08 13.04 -7.34
N VAL A 123 -3.92 13.87 -8.37
CA VAL A 123 -2.65 14.06 -9.08
C VAL A 123 -1.72 15.05 -8.33
N ASP A 124 -2.26 15.85 -7.43
CA ASP A 124 -1.55 16.83 -6.61
C ASP A 124 -1.78 16.56 -5.12
N HIS A 125 -1.11 15.52 -4.62
CA HIS A 125 -1.23 15.09 -3.22
C HIS A 125 -0.53 16.07 -2.28
N HIS A 126 -1.20 16.38 -1.16
CA HIS A 126 -0.68 17.18 -0.06
C HIS A 126 -0.86 16.47 1.27
N GLU A 127 0.04 16.76 2.21
CA GLU A 127 -0.06 16.22 3.57
C GLU A 127 -1.46 16.49 4.16
N GLY A 128 -2.11 15.45 4.65
CA GLY A 128 -3.41 15.56 5.30
C GLY A 128 -4.64 15.66 4.38
N ASP A 129 -4.51 15.63 3.05
CA ASP A 129 -5.65 15.72 2.11
C ASP A 129 -6.55 14.47 2.09
N LYS A 130 -6.07 13.36 2.68
CA LYS A 130 -6.75 12.06 2.77
C LYS A 130 -6.99 11.41 1.40
N ARG A 131 -6.18 11.73 0.40
CA ARG A 131 -6.22 11.18 -0.95
C ARG A 131 -4.95 10.40 -1.25
N SER A 132 -5.06 9.33 -2.01
CA SER A 132 -3.89 8.62 -2.53
C SER A 132 -3.36 9.32 -3.78
N PRO A 133 -2.03 9.44 -3.96
CA PRO A 133 -1.47 10.04 -5.16
C PRO A 133 -1.70 9.14 -6.39
N VAL A 134 -2.05 9.76 -7.51
CA VAL A 134 -2.11 9.10 -8.83
C VAL A 134 -0.72 9.05 -9.42
N GLY A 135 -0.31 7.90 -9.96
CA GLY A 135 0.96 7.84 -10.66
C GLY A 135 1.60 6.46 -10.77
N VAL A 136 2.88 6.49 -11.12
CA VAL A 136 3.77 5.32 -11.19
C VAL A 136 4.92 5.56 -10.23
N PHE A 137 5.10 4.65 -9.26
CA PHE A 137 6.11 4.78 -8.21
C PHE A 137 6.87 3.45 -8.03
N PRO A 138 8.20 3.47 -7.88
CA PRO A 138 8.95 2.26 -7.55
C PRO A 138 8.56 1.69 -6.18
N LEU A 139 8.76 0.36 -6.03
CA LEU A 139 8.63 -0.39 -4.79
C LEU A 139 10.00 -0.99 -4.48
N THR A 140 10.73 -0.47 -3.51
CA THR A 140 12.13 -0.86 -3.27
C THR A 140 12.40 -1.39 -1.87
N ASP A 141 11.52 -1.12 -0.92
CA ASP A 141 11.76 -1.40 0.50
C ASP A 141 10.47 -1.86 1.18
N ALA A 142 10.62 -2.75 2.15
CA ALA A 142 9.54 -3.32 2.93
C ALA A 142 9.86 -3.28 4.43
N GLY A 143 8.90 -3.64 5.26
CA GLY A 143 9.09 -3.74 6.70
C GLY A 143 7.81 -4.07 7.44
N GLY A 144 7.83 -3.90 8.76
CA GLY A 144 6.66 -4.09 9.60
C GLY A 144 6.98 -4.36 11.06
N VAL A 145 5.92 -4.46 11.86
CA VAL A 145 6.00 -4.86 13.26
C VAL A 145 6.35 -6.35 13.39
N LEU A 146 5.86 -7.18 12.45
CA LEU A 146 6.12 -8.62 12.47
C LEU A 146 7.44 -8.96 11.76
N GLN A 147 7.96 -10.14 12.10
CA GLN A 147 9.13 -10.70 11.45
C GLN A 147 8.91 -10.84 9.94
N ASP A 148 10.00 -10.80 9.18
CA ASP A 148 10.00 -10.98 7.73
C ASP A 148 9.28 -12.28 7.33
N PRO A 149 8.19 -12.22 6.55
CA PRO A 149 7.46 -13.39 6.11
C PRO A 149 8.09 -14.10 4.88
N GLY A 150 9.33 -13.80 4.54
CA GLY A 150 10.04 -14.23 3.34
C GLY A 150 9.96 -13.19 2.22
N ALA A 151 10.17 -11.91 2.53
CA ALA A 151 10.21 -10.84 1.55
C ALA A 151 11.50 -10.91 0.71
N ASN A 152 11.40 -10.63 -0.59
CA ASN A 152 12.57 -10.46 -1.44
C ASN A 152 13.09 -9.01 -1.45
N LEU A 153 12.22 -8.02 -1.13
CA LEU A 153 12.65 -6.64 -0.92
C LEU A 153 13.40 -6.51 0.41
N PRO A 154 14.38 -5.59 0.53
CA PRO A 154 14.99 -5.25 1.82
C PRO A 154 13.90 -4.99 2.86
N TYR A 155 13.96 -5.73 3.99
CA TYR A 155 12.92 -5.72 5.02
C TYR A 155 13.43 -5.12 6.34
N THR A 156 12.74 -4.09 6.84
CA THR A 156 13.00 -3.49 8.15
C THR A 156 12.00 -4.05 9.18
N HIS A 157 12.44 -4.93 10.08
CA HIS A 157 11.65 -5.35 11.24
C HIS A 157 11.83 -4.35 12.38
N SER A 158 10.77 -3.72 12.86
CA SER A 158 10.85 -2.74 13.96
C SER A 158 9.50 -2.52 14.65
N SER A 159 9.52 -2.41 15.99
CA SER A 159 8.36 -1.96 16.77
C SER A 159 7.96 -0.50 16.48
N ALA A 160 8.83 0.30 15.86
CA ALA A 160 8.53 1.66 15.46
C ALA A 160 7.43 1.76 14.38
N PHE A 161 7.07 0.66 13.74
CA PHE A 161 5.87 0.57 12.88
C PHE A 161 4.56 0.48 13.67
N THR A 162 4.60 0.23 15.00
CA THR A 162 3.36 0.08 15.79
C THR A 162 2.51 1.34 15.70
N PRO A 163 1.23 1.24 15.27
CA PRO A 163 0.33 2.38 15.26
C PRO A 163 0.18 3.00 16.65
N PRO A 164 0.06 4.33 16.75
CA PRO A 164 -0.12 5.00 18.04
C PRO A 164 -1.30 4.43 18.83
N SER A 165 -1.16 4.32 20.15
CA SER A 165 -2.18 3.70 21.03
C SER A 165 -3.52 4.42 21.04
N TYR A 166 -3.54 5.71 20.67
CA TYR A 166 -4.76 6.53 20.57
C TYR A 166 -5.52 6.34 19.25
N TRP A 167 -4.96 5.60 18.27
CA TRP A 167 -5.70 5.24 17.06
C TRP A 167 -6.78 4.20 17.36
N SER A 168 -7.73 4.05 16.45
CA SER A 168 -8.79 3.05 16.53
C SER A 168 -8.24 1.63 16.70
N LYS A 169 -8.95 0.79 17.47
CA LYS A 169 -8.49 -0.58 17.73
C LYS A 169 -8.35 -1.44 16.47
N ASN A 170 -9.15 -1.19 15.45
CA ASN A 170 -9.10 -1.93 14.18
C ASN A 170 -7.83 -1.63 13.36
N THR A 171 -7.13 -0.51 13.63
CA THR A 171 -5.88 -0.15 12.93
C THR A 171 -4.62 -0.71 13.58
N ARG A 172 -4.74 -1.45 14.69
CA ARG A 172 -3.59 -1.96 15.47
C ARG A 172 -2.64 -2.84 14.69
N HIS A 173 -3.12 -3.49 13.65
CA HIS A 173 -2.37 -4.42 12.81
C HIS A 173 -2.06 -3.87 11.42
N ASP A 174 -2.38 -2.59 11.15
CA ASP A 174 -2.20 -1.99 9.82
C ASP A 174 -0.77 -2.14 9.31
N PHE A 175 0.21 -1.96 10.19
CA PHE A 175 1.62 -1.99 9.84
C PHE A 175 2.36 -3.24 10.32
N ASP A 176 1.62 -4.35 10.55
CA ASP A 176 2.24 -5.66 10.76
C ASP A 176 3.16 -6.01 9.59
N TYR A 177 2.76 -5.63 8.35
CA TYR A 177 3.55 -5.68 7.13
C TYR A 177 3.32 -4.45 6.28
N VAL A 178 4.40 -3.88 5.71
CA VAL A 178 4.34 -2.76 4.79
C VAL A 178 5.26 -2.96 3.59
N VAL A 179 4.89 -2.38 2.44
CA VAL A 179 5.77 -2.13 1.30
C VAL A 179 5.75 -0.63 1.02
N ALA A 180 6.91 0.01 1.03
CA ALA A 180 7.00 1.44 0.79
C ALA A 180 6.73 1.78 -0.67
N ILE A 181 5.80 2.71 -0.92
CA ILE A 181 5.59 3.34 -2.22
C ILE A 181 6.53 4.54 -2.30
N ASN A 182 7.38 4.57 -3.33
CA ASN A 182 8.40 5.63 -3.46
C ASN A 182 7.81 6.96 -3.96
N TYR A 183 6.76 7.42 -3.28
CA TYR A 183 6.23 8.76 -3.38
C TYR A 183 6.90 9.66 -2.33
N ASN A 184 7.56 10.74 -2.76
CA ASN A 184 8.24 11.73 -1.89
C ASN A 184 9.09 11.09 -0.77
N ARG A 185 9.92 10.09 -1.11
CA ARG A 185 10.86 9.44 -0.19
C ARG A 185 12.19 9.11 -0.88
N VAL A 186 13.22 8.86 -0.09
CA VAL A 186 14.52 8.38 -0.56
C VAL A 186 14.43 6.87 -0.81
N LYS A 187 14.75 6.41 -2.03
CA LYS A 187 14.77 4.99 -2.38
C LYS A 187 15.90 4.27 -1.65
N GLY A 188 15.67 3.01 -1.28
CA GLY A 188 16.70 2.18 -0.65
C GLY A 188 16.94 2.53 0.82
N THR A 189 16.05 3.32 1.45
CA THR A 189 16.06 3.55 2.89
C THR A 189 14.94 2.74 3.56
N SER A 190 14.96 2.65 4.89
CA SER A 190 13.85 2.05 5.63
C SER A 190 12.53 2.76 5.33
N PRO A 191 11.37 2.06 5.26
CA PRO A 191 10.06 2.73 5.18
C PRO A 191 9.81 3.77 6.29
N LEU A 192 10.55 3.67 7.41
CA LEU A 192 10.48 4.61 8.53
C LEU A 192 11.30 5.90 8.32
N ASP A 193 12.09 5.99 7.26
CA ASP A 193 12.87 7.20 6.96
C ASP A 193 11.92 8.39 6.71
N PRO A 194 11.97 9.46 7.52
CA PRO A 194 11.08 10.60 7.43
C PRO A 194 11.46 11.60 6.32
N THR A 195 12.58 11.37 5.61
CA THR A 195 13.08 12.30 4.59
C THR A 195 12.09 12.47 3.45
N ARG A 196 11.76 13.72 3.16
CA ARG A 196 10.79 14.15 2.14
C ARG A 196 11.47 15.06 1.09
N PRO A 197 12.08 14.51 0.03
CA PRO A 197 12.85 15.28 -0.95
C PRO A 197 12.09 16.40 -1.64
N GLN A 198 10.76 16.27 -1.79
CA GLN A 198 9.90 17.28 -2.40
C GLN A 198 9.26 18.21 -1.36
N GLY A 199 9.69 18.17 -0.11
CA GLY A 199 9.18 18.95 1.01
C GLY A 199 8.03 18.31 1.76
N GLN A 200 7.82 18.74 3.01
CA GLN A 200 6.83 18.16 3.92
C GLN A 200 5.38 18.37 3.44
N SER A 201 5.09 19.49 2.80
CA SER A 201 3.74 19.81 2.30
C SER A 201 3.20 18.80 1.27
N LYS A 202 4.10 18.14 0.54
CA LYS A 202 3.73 17.08 -0.42
C LYS A 202 3.40 15.74 0.26
N GLY A 203 3.44 15.67 1.58
CA GLY A 203 3.20 14.43 2.30
C GLY A 203 4.27 13.38 2.05
N GLY A 204 3.99 12.15 2.39
CA GLY A 204 4.87 10.98 2.24
C GLY A 204 4.51 9.88 3.24
N GLY A 205 5.37 8.87 3.41
CA GLY A 205 5.00 7.70 4.21
C GLY A 205 3.81 6.97 3.61
N VAL A 206 3.71 6.94 2.28
CA VAL A 206 2.65 6.24 1.55
C VAL A 206 3.09 4.79 1.37
N TRP A 207 2.30 3.85 1.87
CA TRP A 207 2.62 2.43 1.89
C TRP A 207 1.49 1.55 1.34
N LEU A 208 1.82 0.36 0.87
CA LEU A 208 0.91 -0.78 0.88
C LEU A 208 0.97 -1.36 2.31
N HIS A 209 -0.18 -1.64 2.94
CA HIS A 209 -0.24 -2.18 4.30
C HIS A 209 -1.48 -3.06 4.52
N LEU A 210 -1.67 -3.64 5.72
CA LEU A 210 -2.83 -4.47 6.02
C LEU A 210 -4.11 -3.65 6.05
N ASP A 211 -5.17 -4.24 5.51
CA ASP A 211 -6.48 -3.61 5.46
C ASP A 211 -7.22 -3.72 6.80
N HIS A 212 -7.86 -2.62 7.20
CA HIS A 212 -8.72 -2.51 8.38
C HIS A 212 -10.21 -2.31 8.00
N GLY A 213 -10.56 -2.53 6.73
CA GLY A 213 -11.94 -2.48 6.22
C GLY A 213 -12.47 -1.08 5.92
N SER A 214 -11.60 -0.08 5.77
CA SER A 214 -12.01 1.29 5.42
C SER A 214 -10.88 2.08 4.76
N GLY A 215 -11.22 3.28 4.24
CA GLY A 215 -10.26 4.17 3.58
C GLY A 215 -9.17 4.69 4.51
N THR A 216 -7.97 4.84 3.96
CA THR A 216 -6.73 5.25 4.63
C THR A 216 -6.53 6.78 4.62
N SER A 217 -5.38 7.26 5.07
CA SER A 217 -4.98 8.67 4.90
C SER A 217 -4.46 8.97 3.49
N ALA A 218 -3.64 8.07 2.90
CA ALA A 218 -3.10 8.16 1.54
C ALA A 218 -2.56 6.80 1.06
N CYS A 219 -2.35 5.87 1.98
CA CYS A 219 -1.85 4.53 1.72
C CYS A 219 -2.85 3.70 0.91
N VAL A 220 -2.39 2.54 0.45
CA VAL A 220 -3.27 1.49 -0.11
C VAL A 220 -3.22 0.30 0.83
N SER A 221 -4.39 -0.15 1.31
CA SER A 221 -4.48 -1.30 2.19
C SER A 221 -5.05 -2.52 1.49
N VAL A 222 -4.50 -3.71 1.80
CA VAL A 222 -4.91 -5.00 1.24
C VAL A 222 -5.01 -6.06 2.34
N PRO A 223 -5.81 -7.12 2.18
CA PRO A 223 -5.90 -8.20 3.16
C PRO A 223 -4.53 -8.80 3.47
N LYS A 224 -4.34 -9.33 4.69
CA LYS A 224 -3.07 -9.91 5.16
C LYS A 224 -2.49 -10.95 4.18
N ALA A 225 -3.31 -11.82 3.62
CA ALA A 225 -2.88 -12.80 2.63
C ALA A 225 -2.32 -12.12 1.36
N GLY A 226 -2.90 -11.00 0.94
CA GLY A 226 -2.43 -10.20 -0.18
C GLY A 226 -1.07 -9.54 0.12
N MET A 227 -0.90 -8.94 1.30
CA MET A 227 0.38 -8.37 1.72
C MET A 227 1.49 -9.42 1.76
N GLN A 228 1.23 -10.59 2.34
CA GLN A 228 2.20 -11.68 2.37
C GLN A 228 2.54 -12.20 0.96
N ALA A 229 1.56 -12.28 0.07
CA ALA A 229 1.79 -12.66 -1.32
C ALA A 229 2.65 -11.61 -2.06
N LEU A 230 2.38 -10.33 -1.87
CA LEU A 230 3.17 -9.24 -2.45
C LEU A 230 4.61 -9.25 -1.92
N LEU A 231 4.83 -9.38 -0.60
CA LEU A 231 6.17 -9.41 -0.01
C LEU A 231 7.03 -10.54 -0.58
N ARG A 232 6.46 -11.73 -0.73
CA ARG A 232 7.17 -12.90 -1.30
C ARG A 232 7.39 -12.82 -2.81
N ALA A 233 6.55 -12.06 -3.52
CA ALA A 233 6.59 -12.00 -4.98
C ALA A 233 7.44 -10.84 -5.51
N LEU A 234 7.42 -9.67 -4.83
CA LEU A 234 8.13 -8.48 -5.29
C LEU A 234 9.63 -8.66 -5.16
N ASP A 235 10.32 -8.71 -6.31
CA ASP A 235 11.74 -8.96 -6.43
C ASP A 235 12.46 -7.68 -6.92
N PRO A 236 13.45 -7.15 -6.20
CA PRO A 236 14.19 -5.96 -6.60
C PRO A 236 14.88 -6.12 -7.95
N ALA A 237 15.32 -7.33 -8.32
CA ALA A 237 15.92 -7.61 -9.64
C ALA A 237 14.90 -7.46 -10.79
N ARG A 238 13.62 -7.46 -10.49
CA ARG A 238 12.54 -7.28 -11.46
C ARG A 238 12.01 -5.84 -11.54
N HIS A 239 12.63 -4.93 -10.79
CA HIS A 239 12.31 -3.50 -10.76
C HIS A 239 10.81 -3.23 -10.58
N PRO A 240 10.20 -3.70 -9.46
CA PRO A 240 8.76 -3.58 -9.23
C PRO A 240 8.33 -2.12 -9.10
N VAL A 241 7.16 -1.81 -9.68
CA VAL A 241 6.50 -0.52 -9.53
C VAL A 241 5.03 -0.71 -9.14
N VAL A 242 4.46 0.30 -8.50
CA VAL A 242 3.02 0.45 -8.40
C VAL A 242 2.55 1.45 -9.46
N VAL A 243 1.44 1.13 -10.13
CA VAL A 243 0.66 2.05 -10.97
C VAL A 243 -0.69 2.21 -10.29
N MET A 244 -1.04 3.42 -9.87
CA MET A 244 -2.20 3.63 -9.03
C MET A 244 -2.99 4.88 -9.39
N GLY A 245 -4.32 4.77 -9.29
CA GLY A 245 -5.27 5.83 -9.59
C GLY A 245 -6.70 5.30 -9.70
N ASP A 246 -7.66 6.18 -9.87
CA ASP A 246 -9.01 5.82 -10.28
C ASP A 246 -9.08 5.57 -11.79
N ALA A 247 -10.20 4.98 -12.25
CA ALA A 247 -10.36 4.57 -13.64
C ALA A 247 -10.09 5.69 -14.65
N ALA A 248 -10.55 6.92 -14.37
CA ALA A 248 -10.38 8.05 -15.29
C ALA A 248 -8.90 8.46 -15.42
N HIS A 249 -8.21 8.62 -14.27
CA HIS A 249 -6.79 8.97 -14.26
C HIS A 249 -5.88 7.84 -14.76
N LEU A 250 -6.28 6.57 -14.57
CA LEU A 250 -5.52 5.44 -15.11
C LEU A 250 -5.63 5.36 -16.63
N ALA A 251 -6.78 5.68 -17.20
CA ALA A 251 -6.99 5.65 -18.65
C ALA A 251 -6.21 6.74 -19.40
N GLY A 252 -5.87 7.85 -18.76
CA GLY A 252 -5.01 8.93 -19.26
C GLY A 252 -5.76 10.06 -19.84
#